data_6b42cf8c04eadd1e0564372709e1f485
#
_entry.id   6b42cf8c04eadd1e0564372709e1f485
#
_cell.length_a   1.000
_cell.length_b   1.000
_cell.length_c   1.000
_cell.angle_alpha   90.00
_cell.angle_beta   90.00
_cell.angle_gamma   90.00
#
_symmetry.space_group_name_H-M   'P 1'
#
loop_
_entity.id
_entity.type
_entity.pdbx_description
1 polymer ?
#
loop_
_entity_poly.entity_id
_entity_poly.type
_entity_poly.pdbx_seq_one_letter_code
_entity_poly.pdbx_strand_id
1 'polypeptide(L)'
;MCIRDSCLSDEKKELLLPQLGDRVSAAVSPAEERAIGKEFLKQIYYQAPLISDPLIQEYTELLIYRLSEYSQVEDRYFNVLLVDDNSLNAFAAPGGIIGVNGGLFLNADNEGQFSSVLAHELAHLSQRHFARNVLRSQDTNLASILVMVSSIAIGLLSNNPNAMAFGPAFLQTQSLRYSRLFEKEADRVGFANLVRAGYNPNSMGEMFENMNDLRRLSGDLPPEFLLTHPLSTSRINDAFNAAEGISEDGTKIDSLEYSFIKARLKIRYEKIPSNALRNYKSLIENSRSDANIYGLSLSCLLYTSDAADDSLRVDLGGRRI
;
A
#
# COMPACT_ATOMS: atom_id res chain seq x y z
N MET A 1 -38.03 -12.61 52.84
CA MET A 1 -37.79 -13.71 51.91
C MET A 1 -37.80 -13.07 50.53
N CYS A 2 -36.64 -12.57 50.07
CA CYS A 2 -36.48 -11.82 48.84
C CYS A 2 -36.02 -12.77 47.75
N ILE A 3 -36.80 -12.92 46.71
CA ILE A 3 -36.43 -13.65 45.50
C ILE A 3 -35.72 -12.66 44.61
N ARG A 4 -34.46 -12.92 44.33
CA ARG A 4 -33.66 -12.20 43.35
C ARG A 4 -34.05 -12.65 41.93
N ASP A 5 -34.66 -11.78 41.18
CA ASP A 5 -34.80 -11.95 39.74
C ASP A 5 -33.43 -11.68 39.09
N SER A 6 -32.84 -12.73 38.57
CA SER A 6 -31.68 -12.66 37.70
C SER A 6 -32.12 -12.30 36.31
N CYS A 7 -31.88 -11.07 35.90
CA CYS A 7 -31.93 -10.68 34.48
C CYS A 7 -30.84 -11.41 33.71
N LEU A 8 -31.25 -12.48 33.04
CA LEU A 8 -30.45 -13.06 31.95
C LEU A 8 -30.56 -12.13 30.74
N SER A 9 -29.45 -11.49 30.42
CA SER A 9 -29.29 -10.83 29.14
C SER A 9 -29.31 -11.88 28.05
N ASP A 10 -30.37 -11.91 27.28
CA ASP A 10 -30.43 -12.64 26.01
C ASP A 10 -29.39 -12.04 25.06
N GLU A 11 -28.19 -12.59 25.07
CA GLU A 11 -27.29 -12.49 23.92
C GLU A 11 -28.01 -13.20 22.77
N LYS A 12 -28.60 -12.42 21.88
CA LYS A 12 -28.98 -12.88 20.55
C LYS A 12 -27.73 -13.38 19.86
N LYS A 13 -27.42 -14.66 19.98
CA LYS A 13 -26.61 -15.38 19.01
C LYS A 13 -27.32 -15.22 17.67
N GLU A 14 -26.86 -14.28 16.85
CA GLU A 14 -27.19 -14.32 15.44
C GLU A 14 -26.72 -15.69 14.93
N LEU A 15 -27.69 -16.54 14.66
CA LEU A 15 -27.48 -17.77 13.91
C LEU A 15 -26.98 -17.33 12.53
N LEU A 16 -25.66 -17.31 12.38
CA LEU A 16 -25.00 -17.26 11.07
C LEU A 16 -25.45 -18.52 10.33
N LEU A 17 -26.52 -18.39 9.57
CA LEU A 17 -26.95 -19.43 8.62
C LEU A 17 -25.73 -19.71 7.73
N PRO A 18 -25.35 -20.98 7.55
CA PRO A 18 -24.28 -21.31 6.58
C PRO A 18 -24.70 -20.71 5.26
N GLN A 19 -23.85 -19.84 4.69
CA GLN A 19 -24.08 -19.29 3.37
C GLN A 19 -24.06 -20.47 2.38
N LEU A 20 -25.23 -20.89 1.94
CA LEU A 20 -25.37 -21.93 0.94
C LEU A 20 -24.76 -21.42 -0.37
N GLY A 21 -23.48 -21.83 -0.60
CA GLY A 21 -22.83 -21.74 -1.90
C GLY A 21 -22.70 -20.33 -2.46
N ASP A 22 -21.87 -19.48 -1.81
CA ASP A 22 -21.42 -18.27 -2.51
C ASP A 22 -20.69 -18.69 -3.80
N ARG A 23 -21.20 -18.22 -4.95
CA ARG A 23 -20.64 -18.52 -6.28
C ARG A 23 -19.16 -18.13 -6.38
N VAL A 24 -18.72 -17.13 -5.62
CA VAL A 24 -17.34 -16.67 -5.58
C VAL A 24 -16.46 -17.71 -4.90
N SER A 25 -16.88 -18.22 -3.73
CA SER A 25 -16.17 -19.28 -3.02
C SER A 25 -16.22 -20.64 -3.74
N ALA A 26 -17.20 -20.84 -4.62
CA ALA A 26 -17.24 -22.00 -5.51
C ALA A 26 -16.24 -21.89 -6.67
N ALA A 27 -15.89 -20.67 -7.10
CA ALA A 27 -14.90 -20.42 -8.15
C ALA A 27 -13.47 -20.45 -7.61
N VAL A 28 -13.24 -19.76 -6.48
CA VAL A 28 -11.95 -19.75 -5.76
C VAL A 28 -12.27 -19.72 -4.26
N SER A 29 -11.99 -20.80 -3.58
CA SER A 29 -12.18 -20.90 -2.14
C SER A 29 -11.14 -20.08 -1.38
N PRO A 30 -11.40 -19.66 -0.12
CA PRO A 30 -10.40 -19.00 0.71
C PRO A 30 -9.11 -19.81 0.91
N ALA A 31 -9.19 -21.14 0.88
CA ALA A 31 -8.02 -22.02 0.95
C ALA A 31 -7.17 -21.95 -0.31
N GLU A 32 -7.81 -21.88 -1.49
CA GLU A 32 -7.12 -21.69 -2.77
C GLU A 32 -6.52 -20.29 -2.86
N GLU A 33 -7.21 -19.24 -2.42
CA GLU A 33 -6.62 -17.89 -2.33
C GLU A 33 -5.34 -17.88 -1.49
N ARG A 34 -5.33 -18.57 -0.34
CA ARG A 34 -4.12 -18.71 0.49
C ARG A 34 -3.01 -19.50 -0.21
N ALA A 35 -3.35 -20.56 -0.94
CA ALA A 35 -2.37 -21.33 -1.70
C ALA A 35 -1.75 -20.50 -2.83
N ILE A 36 -2.56 -19.76 -3.57
CA ILE A 36 -2.12 -18.82 -4.61
C ILE A 36 -1.20 -17.76 -4.01
N GLY A 37 -1.62 -17.15 -2.89
CA GLY A 37 -0.84 -16.14 -2.18
C GLY A 37 0.52 -16.67 -1.73
N LYS A 38 0.59 -17.90 -1.24
CA LYS A 38 1.85 -18.53 -0.84
C LYS A 38 2.83 -18.68 -2.00
N GLU A 39 2.36 -19.07 -3.16
CA GLU A 39 3.22 -19.17 -4.37
C GLU A 39 3.64 -17.78 -4.86
N PHE A 40 2.74 -16.79 -4.80
CA PHE A 40 3.06 -15.41 -5.11
C PHE A 40 4.15 -14.86 -4.18
N LEU A 41 4.04 -15.07 -2.84
CA LEU A 41 5.05 -14.67 -1.87
C LEU A 41 6.43 -15.24 -2.17
N LYS A 42 6.52 -16.53 -2.53
CA LYS A 42 7.80 -17.15 -2.89
C LYS A 42 8.47 -16.42 -4.05
N GLN A 43 7.69 -16.04 -5.06
CA GLN A 43 8.23 -15.34 -6.22
C GLN A 43 8.68 -13.93 -5.87
N ILE A 44 7.87 -13.19 -5.09
CA ILE A 44 8.25 -11.86 -4.62
C ILE A 44 9.55 -11.91 -3.83
N TYR A 45 9.66 -12.79 -2.83
CA TYR A 45 10.89 -12.91 -2.03
C TYR A 45 12.13 -13.30 -2.84
N TYR A 46 11.93 -13.99 -3.98
CA TYR A 46 13.05 -14.37 -4.86
C TYR A 46 13.44 -13.24 -5.83
N GLN A 47 12.51 -12.41 -6.25
CA GLN A 47 12.72 -11.48 -7.38
C GLN A 47 12.69 -10.01 -6.98
N ALA A 48 11.93 -9.66 -5.92
CA ALA A 48 11.73 -8.28 -5.54
C ALA A 48 12.86 -7.76 -4.66
N PRO A 49 13.38 -6.55 -4.92
CA PRO A 49 14.11 -5.83 -3.91
C PRO A 49 13.14 -5.44 -2.77
N LEU A 50 13.41 -5.89 -1.56
CA LEU A 50 12.58 -5.56 -0.39
C LEU A 50 13.34 -4.63 0.55
N ILE A 51 12.62 -3.72 1.19
CA ILE A 51 13.14 -2.87 2.25
C ILE A 51 13.24 -3.72 3.51
N SER A 52 14.47 -3.98 3.98
CA SER A 52 14.75 -4.71 5.23
C SER A 52 14.98 -3.75 6.40
N ASP A 53 14.07 -2.79 6.59
CA ASP A 53 14.10 -1.82 7.67
C ASP A 53 12.99 -2.13 8.68
N PRO A 54 13.32 -2.60 9.90
CA PRO A 54 12.31 -3.04 10.86
C PRO A 54 11.37 -1.93 11.31
N LEU A 55 11.83 -0.66 11.35
CA LEU A 55 10.97 0.45 11.76
C LEU A 55 9.91 0.76 10.70
N ILE A 56 10.28 0.70 9.42
CA ILE A 56 9.33 0.90 8.32
C ILE A 56 8.34 -0.25 8.27
N GLN A 57 8.84 -1.49 8.48
CA GLN A 57 8.01 -2.69 8.48
C GLN A 57 6.98 -2.65 9.61
N GLU A 58 7.42 -2.42 10.84
CA GLU A 58 6.56 -2.35 12.02
C GLU A 58 5.49 -1.26 11.89
N TYR A 59 5.90 -0.06 11.47
CA TYR A 59 4.97 1.05 11.25
C TYR A 59 3.87 0.67 10.24
N THR A 60 4.28 0.10 9.10
CA THR A 60 3.34 -0.25 8.02
C THR A 60 2.38 -1.34 8.44
N GLU A 61 2.89 -2.38 9.10
CA GLU A 61 2.07 -3.47 9.66
C GLU A 61 1.05 -2.94 10.67
N LEU A 62 1.49 -2.15 11.65
CA LEU A 62 0.61 -1.58 12.68
C LEU A 62 -0.48 -0.71 12.05
N LEU A 63 -0.14 0.08 11.03
CA LEU A 63 -1.12 0.91 10.34
C LEU A 63 -2.15 0.07 9.58
N ILE A 64 -1.71 -0.98 8.86
CA ILE A 64 -2.60 -1.91 8.15
C ILE A 64 -3.53 -2.61 9.14
N TYR A 65 -3.00 -3.12 10.27
CA TYR A 65 -3.83 -3.74 11.31
C TYR A 65 -4.85 -2.76 11.88
N ARG A 66 -4.45 -1.52 12.18
CA ARG A 66 -5.34 -0.47 12.68
C ARG A 66 -6.47 -0.14 11.68
N LEU A 67 -6.15 -0.03 10.39
CA LEU A 67 -7.15 0.19 9.34
C LEU A 67 -8.08 -1.03 9.18
N SER A 68 -7.54 -2.24 9.35
CA SER A 68 -8.30 -3.47 9.23
C SER A 68 -9.37 -3.65 10.31
N GLU A 69 -9.20 -3.02 11.48
CA GLU A 69 -10.21 -3.02 12.55
C GLU A 69 -11.56 -2.44 12.09
N TYR A 70 -11.50 -1.48 11.17
CA TYR A 70 -12.68 -0.81 10.61
C TYR A 70 -13.10 -1.38 9.25
N SER A 71 -12.35 -2.35 8.73
CA SER A 71 -12.63 -3.02 7.47
C SER A 71 -13.53 -4.24 7.66
N GLN A 72 -14.05 -4.76 6.53
CA GLN A 72 -14.83 -6.00 6.48
C GLN A 72 -13.96 -7.23 6.17
N VAL A 73 -12.65 -7.14 6.38
CA VAL A 73 -11.74 -8.29 6.16
C VAL A 73 -11.96 -9.32 7.26
N GLU A 74 -12.37 -10.53 6.86
CA GLU A 74 -12.66 -11.63 7.80
C GLU A 74 -11.38 -12.25 8.35
N ASP A 75 -10.41 -12.57 7.46
CA ASP A 75 -9.11 -13.13 7.83
C ASP A 75 -8.06 -12.01 7.90
N ARG A 76 -7.71 -11.61 9.11
CA ARG A 76 -6.75 -10.52 9.36
C ARG A 76 -5.31 -11.01 9.44
N TYR A 77 -4.99 -12.10 8.81
CA TYR A 77 -3.61 -12.54 8.66
C TYR A 77 -2.99 -11.87 7.41
N PHE A 78 -2.22 -10.81 7.65
CA PHE A 78 -1.59 -10.05 6.57
C PHE A 78 -0.12 -10.41 6.40
N ASN A 79 0.31 -10.50 5.14
CA ASN A 79 1.71 -10.53 4.75
C ASN A 79 2.04 -9.19 4.11
N VAL A 80 2.69 -8.32 4.87
CA VAL A 80 3.05 -6.97 4.42
C VAL A 80 4.43 -6.99 3.78
N LEU A 81 4.50 -6.57 2.53
CA LEU A 81 5.72 -6.51 1.73
C LEU A 81 6.09 -5.05 1.46
N LEU A 82 7.26 -4.64 1.91
CA LEU A 82 7.81 -3.34 1.57
C LEU A 82 8.73 -3.47 0.37
N VAL A 83 8.29 -2.99 -0.78
CA VAL A 83 9.07 -3.04 -2.02
C VAL A 83 10.01 -1.84 -2.07
N ASP A 84 11.31 -2.12 -2.34
CA ASP A 84 12.34 -1.10 -2.44
C ASP A 84 12.32 -0.42 -3.82
N ASP A 85 11.25 0.31 -4.04
CA ASP A 85 11.01 1.09 -5.25
C ASP A 85 10.48 2.48 -4.89
N ASN A 86 10.95 3.50 -5.59
CA ASN A 86 10.54 4.89 -5.37
C ASN A 86 9.32 5.32 -6.20
N SER A 87 8.74 4.41 -6.98
CA SER A 87 7.49 4.66 -7.69
C SER A 87 6.29 4.64 -6.73
N LEU A 88 5.26 5.41 -7.07
CA LEU A 88 3.99 5.39 -6.34
C LEU A 88 3.26 4.10 -6.71
N ASN A 89 3.23 3.14 -5.78
CA ASN A 89 2.51 1.89 -5.95
C ASN A 89 2.14 1.25 -4.60
N ALA A 90 1.02 0.53 -4.59
CA ALA A 90 0.60 -0.43 -3.59
C ALA A 90 -0.27 -1.48 -4.28
N PHE A 91 -0.41 -2.65 -3.69
CA PHE A 91 -1.27 -3.69 -4.23
C PHE A 91 -1.76 -4.64 -3.16
N ALA A 92 -2.94 -5.19 -3.38
CA ALA A 92 -3.47 -6.33 -2.64
C ALA A 92 -3.44 -7.59 -3.49
N ALA A 93 -2.99 -8.70 -2.91
CA ALA A 93 -2.96 -10.00 -3.57
C ALA A 93 -3.67 -11.07 -2.71
N PRO A 94 -4.11 -12.20 -3.33
CA PRO A 94 -4.80 -13.25 -2.62
C PRO A 94 -4.03 -13.77 -1.40
N GLY A 95 -4.74 -14.23 -0.38
CA GLY A 95 -4.12 -14.74 0.84
C GLY A 95 -3.64 -13.67 1.83
N GLY A 96 -4.24 -12.47 1.78
CA GLY A 96 -3.96 -11.41 2.73
C GLY A 96 -2.63 -10.68 2.49
N ILE A 97 -2.13 -10.67 1.25
CA ILE A 97 -0.88 -10.00 0.91
C ILE A 97 -1.16 -8.54 0.58
N ILE A 98 -0.39 -7.65 1.17
CA ILE A 98 -0.40 -6.22 0.88
C ILE A 98 1.04 -5.79 0.58
N GLY A 99 1.27 -5.33 -0.65
CA GLY A 99 2.54 -4.76 -1.05
C GLY A 99 2.48 -3.23 -1.05
N VAL A 100 3.56 -2.61 -0.59
CA VAL A 100 3.69 -1.16 -0.50
C VAL A 100 5.07 -0.75 -0.99
N ASN A 101 5.12 0.07 -2.04
CA ASN A 101 6.38 0.64 -2.49
C ASN A 101 6.80 1.79 -1.56
N GLY A 102 8.10 1.93 -1.33
CA GLY A 102 8.63 3.06 -0.57
C GLY A 102 8.24 4.42 -1.16
N GLY A 103 8.03 4.48 -2.47
CA GLY A 103 7.57 5.68 -3.17
C GLY A 103 6.16 6.12 -2.81
N LEU A 104 5.28 5.25 -2.32
CA LEU A 104 3.96 5.66 -1.83
C LEU A 104 4.09 6.64 -0.66
N PHE A 105 5.00 6.37 0.30
CA PHE A 105 5.27 7.30 1.41
C PHE A 105 5.76 8.67 0.92
N LEU A 106 6.56 8.68 -0.15
CA LEU A 106 7.15 9.92 -0.67
C LEU A 106 6.11 10.80 -1.36
N ASN A 107 5.15 10.17 -2.03
CA ASN A 107 4.14 10.82 -2.86
C ASN A 107 2.84 11.15 -2.10
N ALA A 108 2.59 10.56 -0.94
CA ALA A 108 1.52 10.97 -0.06
C ALA A 108 1.98 12.17 0.78
N ASP A 109 1.24 13.27 0.81
CA ASP A 109 1.62 14.49 1.55
C ASP A 109 1.53 14.26 3.05
N ASN A 110 0.54 13.49 3.49
CA ASN A 110 0.23 13.21 4.89
C ASN A 110 -0.15 11.74 5.12
N GLU A 111 -0.24 11.35 6.40
CA GLU A 111 -0.60 9.98 6.80
C GLU A 111 -2.02 9.61 6.35
N GLY A 112 -2.94 10.57 6.28
CA GLY A 112 -4.30 10.35 5.81
C GLY A 112 -4.34 9.93 4.34
N GLN A 113 -3.59 10.62 3.49
CA GLN A 113 -3.45 10.26 2.06
C GLN A 113 -2.80 8.88 1.90
N PHE A 114 -1.73 8.59 2.64
CA PHE A 114 -1.09 7.27 2.65
C PHE A 114 -2.08 6.18 3.09
N SER A 115 -2.80 6.42 4.19
CA SER A 115 -3.80 5.50 4.73
C SER A 115 -4.97 5.28 3.78
N SER A 116 -5.34 6.28 2.95
CA SER A 116 -6.42 6.15 1.99
C SER A 116 -6.14 5.08 0.93
N VAL A 117 -4.90 4.98 0.47
CA VAL A 117 -4.47 3.93 -0.46
C VAL A 117 -4.51 2.56 0.21
N LEU A 118 -3.99 2.45 1.45
CA LEU A 118 -4.06 1.18 2.19
C LEU A 118 -5.49 0.74 2.49
N ALA A 119 -6.40 1.69 2.79
CA ALA A 119 -7.81 1.40 2.99
C ALA A 119 -8.49 0.92 1.68
N HIS A 120 -8.07 1.44 0.53
CA HIS A 120 -8.51 0.98 -0.78
C HIS A 120 -8.03 -0.46 -1.06
N GLU A 121 -6.76 -0.78 -0.76
CA GLU A 121 -6.22 -2.14 -0.91
C GLU A 121 -6.93 -3.14 0.04
N LEU A 122 -7.17 -2.74 1.28
CA LEU A 122 -7.96 -3.54 2.22
C LEU A 122 -9.40 -3.76 1.73
N ALA A 123 -9.98 -2.79 1.01
CA ALA A 123 -11.30 -2.96 0.41
C ALA A 123 -11.26 -4.01 -0.72
N HIS A 124 -10.22 -4.05 -1.54
CA HIS A 124 -10.05 -5.11 -2.53
C HIS A 124 -9.98 -6.50 -1.89
N LEU A 125 -9.30 -6.66 -0.76
CA LEU A 125 -9.26 -7.93 -0.01
C LEU A 125 -10.63 -8.26 0.58
N SER A 126 -11.27 -7.33 1.29
CA SER A 126 -12.55 -7.57 1.98
C SER A 126 -13.69 -7.90 1.01
N GLN A 127 -13.69 -7.28 -0.17
CA GLN A 127 -14.68 -7.54 -1.21
C GLN A 127 -14.29 -8.71 -2.14
N ARG A 128 -13.18 -9.39 -1.87
CA ARG A 128 -12.67 -10.53 -2.62
C ARG A 128 -12.62 -10.26 -4.13
N HIS A 129 -12.15 -9.07 -4.53
CA HIS A 129 -12.17 -8.64 -5.93
C HIS A 129 -11.34 -9.56 -6.83
N PHE A 130 -10.27 -10.16 -6.29
CA PHE A 130 -9.50 -11.16 -7.03
C PHE A 130 -10.37 -12.38 -7.39
N ALA A 131 -11.01 -13.04 -6.42
CA ALA A 131 -11.84 -14.21 -6.66
C ALA A 131 -13.02 -13.90 -7.58
N ARG A 132 -13.65 -12.72 -7.42
CA ARG A 132 -14.71 -12.23 -8.28
C ARG A 132 -14.23 -11.96 -9.71
N ASN A 133 -12.98 -11.53 -9.89
CA ASN A 133 -12.41 -11.34 -11.21
C ASN A 133 -12.12 -12.69 -11.91
N VAL A 134 -11.60 -13.67 -11.17
CA VAL A 134 -11.43 -15.05 -11.65
C VAL A 134 -12.76 -15.64 -12.10
N LEU A 135 -13.80 -15.52 -11.25
CA LEU A 135 -15.14 -15.99 -11.61
C LEU A 135 -15.65 -15.34 -12.91
N ARG A 136 -15.36 -14.05 -13.10
CA ARG A 136 -15.78 -13.30 -14.28
C ARG A 136 -15.01 -13.70 -15.55
N SER A 137 -13.74 -14.03 -15.42
CA SER A 137 -12.92 -14.49 -16.56
C SER A 137 -13.28 -15.88 -17.07
N GLN A 138 -14.08 -16.63 -16.31
CA GLN A 138 -14.43 -18.03 -16.56
C GLN A 138 -13.22 -18.99 -16.63
N ASP A 139 -12.04 -18.50 -16.32
CA ASP A 139 -10.84 -19.32 -16.23
C ASP A 139 -10.64 -19.77 -14.77
N THR A 140 -11.08 -20.96 -14.46
CA THR A 140 -10.98 -21.57 -13.13
C THR A 140 -9.79 -22.55 -13.03
N ASN A 141 -8.93 -22.61 -14.05
CA ASN A 141 -7.75 -23.47 -14.01
C ASN A 141 -6.70 -22.84 -13.07
N LEU A 142 -6.43 -23.51 -11.96
CA LEU A 142 -5.47 -23.03 -10.94
C LEU A 142 -4.08 -22.74 -11.53
N ALA A 143 -3.62 -23.52 -12.50
CA ALA A 143 -2.34 -23.29 -13.14
C ALA A 143 -2.32 -21.99 -13.95
N SER A 144 -3.39 -21.69 -14.70
CA SER A 144 -3.54 -20.41 -15.42
C SER A 144 -3.60 -19.23 -14.45
N ILE A 145 -4.32 -19.38 -13.33
CA ILE A 145 -4.41 -18.37 -12.29
C ILE A 145 -3.04 -18.11 -11.66
N LEU A 146 -2.29 -19.15 -11.35
CA LEU A 146 -0.93 -19.03 -10.80
C LEU A 146 0.02 -18.32 -11.79
N VAL A 147 -0.02 -18.68 -13.07
CA VAL A 147 0.77 -18.00 -14.12
C VAL A 147 0.38 -16.53 -14.20
N MET A 148 -0.91 -16.23 -14.14
CA MET A 148 -1.44 -14.88 -14.17
C MET A 148 -0.92 -14.05 -12.98
N VAL A 149 -1.06 -14.55 -11.77
CA VAL A 149 -0.59 -13.88 -10.54
C VAL A 149 0.93 -13.70 -10.55
N SER A 150 1.66 -14.69 -11.03
CA SER A 150 3.12 -14.66 -11.18
C SER A 150 3.58 -13.58 -12.17
N SER A 151 2.85 -13.42 -13.26
CA SER A 151 3.15 -12.39 -14.28
C SER A 151 2.97 -10.98 -13.75
N ILE A 152 2.02 -10.77 -12.82
CA ILE A 152 1.85 -9.48 -12.12
C ILE A 152 3.07 -9.21 -11.26
N ALA A 153 3.48 -10.20 -10.45
CA ALA A 153 4.65 -10.05 -9.60
C ALA A 153 5.86 -9.60 -10.42
N ILE A 154 6.12 -10.26 -11.53
CA ILE A 154 7.23 -9.92 -12.44
C ILE A 154 7.03 -8.53 -13.06
N GLY A 155 5.82 -8.18 -13.46
CA GLY A 155 5.50 -6.88 -14.07
C GLY A 155 5.65 -5.71 -13.08
N LEU A 156 5.22 -5.90 -11.84
CA LEU A 156 5.33 -4.90 -10.77
C LEU A 156 6.76 -4.73 -10.26
N LEU A 157 7.64 -5.71 -10.49
CA LEU A 157 9.01 -5.72 -9.98
C LEU A 157 10.06 -5.38 -11.03
N SER A 158 9.69 -5.40 -12.31
CA SER A 158 10.61 -5.02 -13.37
C SER A 158 10.61 -3.50 -13.53
N ASN A 159 11.57 -2.82 -12.93
CA ASN A 159 11.90 -1.40 -13.16
C ASN A 159 12.31 -1.14 -14.65
N ASN A 160 11.91 -2.01 -15.55
CA ASN A 160 12.23 -1.92 -16.96
C ASN A 160 10.94 -1.61 -17.74
N PRO A 161 10.73 -0.34 -18.19
CA PRO A 161 9.56 0.01 -18.98
C PRO A 161 9.44 -0.84 -20.27
N ASN A 162 10.55 -1.42 -20.74
CA ASN A 162 10.55 -2.35 -21.86
C ASN A 162 10.06 -3.76 -21.48
N ALA A 163 10.11 -4.18 -20.22
CA ALA A 163 9.55 -5.45 -19.82
C ALA A 163 8.02 -5.48 -19.89
N MET A 164 7.37 -4.32 -19.70
CA MET A 164 5.93 -4.13 -19.96
C MET A 164 5.60 -4.16 -21.46
N ALA A 165 6.54 -3.84 -22.33
CA ALA A 165 6.34 -3.82 -23.78
C ALA A 165 6.46 -5.21 -24.43
N PHE A 166 6.98 -6.21 -23.73
CA PHE A 166 7.24 -7.53 -24.30
C PHE A 166 6.10 -8.53 -24.04
N GLY A 167 5.13 -8.54 -24.96
CA GLY A 167 4.35 -9.71 -25.29
C GLY A 167 3.17 -10.07 -24.38
N PRO A 168 2.85 -11.35 -24.23
CA PRO A 168 1.64 -11.87 -23.59
C PRO A 168 1.44 -11.42 -22.13
N ALA A 169 2.53 -11.09 -21.41
CA ALA A 169 2.46 -10.56 -20.05
C ALA A 169 1.75 -9.20 -19.97
N PHE A 170 1.94 -8.30 -20.94
CA PHE A 170 1.24 -7.02 -20.99
C PHE A 170 -0.26 -7.18 -21.27
N LEU A 171 -0.62 -8.09 -22.19
CA LEU A 171 -2.03 -8.40 -22.48
C LEU A 171 -2.70 -9.08 -21.26
N GLN A 172 -1.93 -9.79 -20.47
CA GLN A 172 -2.38 -10.47 -19.26
C GLN A 172 -2.54 -9.53 -18.07
N THR A 173 -1.68 -8.47 -17.96
CA THR A 173 -1.89 -7.40 -16.96
C THR A 173 -3.17 -6.61 -17.24
N GLN A 174 -3.62 -6.51 -18.49
CA GLN A 174 -4.93 -5.93 -18.80
C GLN A 174 -6.10 -6.78 -18.27
N SER A 175 -5.94 -8.10 -18.18
CA SER A 175 -6.98 -8.99 -17.62
C SER A 175 -7.13 -8.83 -16.10
N LEU A 176 -6.12 -8.28 -15.45
CA LEU A 176 -6.08 -8.02 -14.01
C LEU A 176 -6.52 -6.61 -13.62
N ARG A 177 -6.69 -5.72 -14.58
CA ARG A 177 -7.36 -4.46 -14.31
C ARG A 177 -8.69 -4.76 -13.67
N TYR A 178 -8.80 -4.41 -12.43
CA TYR A 178 -10.09 -4.44 -11.77
C TYR A 178 -11.10 -3.64 -12.60
N SER A 179 -12.29 -4.19 -12.75
CA SER A 179 -13.32 -3.45 -13.51
C SER A 179 -13.58 -2.12 -12.83
N ARG A 180 -13.97 -1.11 -13.60
CA ARG A 180 -14.34 0.21 -13.05
C ARG A 180 -15.38 0.12 -11.92
N LEU A 181 -16.16 -0.96 -11.89
CA LEU A 181 -17.13 -1.22 -10.82
C LEU A 181 -16.42 -1.65 -9.53
N PHE A 182 -15.39 -2.49 -9.62
CA PHE A 182 -14.62 -2.93 -8.47
C PHE A 182 -13.80 -1.77 -7.89
N GLU A 183 -13.26 -0.89 -8.76
CA GLU A 183 -12.59 0.31 -8.31
C GLU A 183 -13.52 1.24 -7.51
N LYS A 184 -14.71 1.53 -8.05
CA LYS A 184 -15.72 2.34 -7.34
C LYS A 184 -16.21 1.68 -6.04
N GLU A 185 -16.30 0.35 -6.02
CA GLU A 185 -16.65 -0.39 -4.80
C GLU A 185 -15.50 -0.28 -3.76
N ALA A 186 -14.25 -0.44 -4.19
CA ALA A 186 -13.09 -0.30 -3.33
C ALA A 186 -12.94 1.14 -2.80
N ASP A 187 -13.17 2.15 -3.62
CA ASP A 187 -13.20 3.55 -3.19
C ASP A 187 -14.25 3.77 -2.10
N ARG A 188 -15.48 3.33 -2.34
CA ARG A 188 -16.58 3.53 -1.38
C ARG A 188 -16.35 2.81 -0.06
N VAL A 189 -15.88 1.56 -0.11
CA VAL A 189 -15.60 0.75 1.10
C VAL A 189 -14.36 1.28 1.81
N GLY A 190 -13.29 1.56 1.06
CA GLY A 190 -12.06 2.13 1.58
C GLY A 190 -12.26 3.49 2.23
N PHE A 191 -13.04 4.38 1.59
CA PHE A 191 -13.42 5.67 2.16
C PHE A 191 -14.14 5.51 3.51
N ALA A 192 -15.14 4.62 3.57
CA ALA A 192 -15.87 4.39 4.82
C ALA A 192 -14.96 3.84 5.93
N ASN A 193 -14.00 2.98 5.59
CA ASN A 193 -13.01 2.46 6.53
C ASN A 193 -12.06 3.56 7.01
N LEU A 194 -11.57 4.40 6.10
CA LEU A 194 -10.69 5.54 6.40
C LEU A 194 -11.31 6.51 7.39
N VAL A 195 -12.57 6.93 7.13
CA VAL A 195 -13.30 7.84 8.01
C VAL A 195 -13.57 7.22 9.39
N ARG A 196 -13.99 5.94 9.44
CA ARG A 196 -14.17 5.23 10.72
C ARG A 196 -12.87 5.08 11.50
N ALA A 197 -11.74 4.95 10.81
CA ALA A 197 -10.42 4.94 11.43
C ALA A 197 -9.99 6.31 11.96
N GLY A 198 -10.78 7.37 11.71
CA GLY A 198 -10.60 8.72 12.25
C GLY A 198 -9.71 9.61 11.38
N TYR A 199 -9.44 9.27 10.14
CA TYR A 199 -8.69 10.13 9.21
C TYR A 199 -9.60 11.18 8.56
N ASN A 200 -8.97 12.25 8.05
CA ASN A 200 -9.66 13.33 7.35
C ASN A 200 -10.42 12.76 6.13
N PRO A 201 -11.72 13.05 5.98
CA PRO A 201 -12.53 12.58 4.85
C PRO A 201 -11.98 13.00 3.49
N ASN A 202 -11.33 14.16 3.39
CA ASN A 202 -10.78 14.65 2.12
C ASN A 202 -9.51 13.91 1.66
N SER A 203 -8.84 13.18 2.57
CA SER A 203 -7.54 12.54 2.28
C SER A 203 -7.54 11.62 1.06
N MET A 204 -8.63 10.91 0.78
CA MET A 204 -8.74 10.05 -0.41
C MET A 204 -8.84 10.87 -1.69
N GLY A 205 -9.66 11.94 -1.70
CA GLY A 205 -9.79 12.84 -2.83
C GLY A 205 -8.48 13.56 -3.14
N GLU A 206 -7.82 14.08 -2.11
CA GLU A 206 -6.51 14.75 -2.21
C GLU A 206 -5.43 13.80 -2.77
N MET A 207 -5.40 12.55 -2.29
CA MET A 207 -4.46 11.55 -2.82
C MET A 207 -4.73 11.26 -4.30
N PHE A 208 -5.98 11.19 -4.71
CA PHE A 208 -6.35 11.04 -6.12
C PHE A 208 -5.93 12.24 -6.97
N GLU A 209 -6.04 13.47 -6.44
CA GLU A 209 -5.53 14.66 -7.12
C GLU A 209 -4.00 14.59 -7.28
N ASN A 210 -3.27 14.24 -6.23
CA ASN A 210 -1.82 14.02 -6.30
C ASN A 210 -1.45 12.99 -7.36
N MET A 211 -2.12 11.86 -7.40
CA MET A 211 -1.91 10.83 -8.44
C MET A 211 -2.19 11.35 -9.85
N ASN A 212 -3.23 12.17 -10.00
CA ASN A 212 -3.58 12.77 -11.29
C ASN A 212 -2.54 13.79 -11.75
N ASP A 213 -1.99 14.56 -10.85
CA ASP A 213 -0.93 15.52 -11.13
C ASP A 213 0.39 14.82 -11.47
N LEU A 214 0.75 13.77 -10.74
CA LEU A 214 1.89 12.91 -11.08
C LEU A 214 1.72 12.31 -12.48
N ARG A 215 0.53 11.85 -12.85
CA ARG A 215 0.22 11.34 -14.19
C ARG A 215 0.45 12.40 -15.27
N ARG A 216 0.08 13.65 -15.01
CA ARG A 216 0.29 14.76 -15.95
C ARG A 216 1.77 15.09 -16.14
N LEU A 217 2.55 14.97 -15.06
CA LEU A 217 3.99 15.25 -15.07
C LEU A 217 4.83 14.11 -15.68
N SER A 218 4.33 12.87 -15.60
CA SER A 218 5.06 11.68 -16.06
C SER A 218 5.03 11.45 -17.58
N GLY A 219 4.34 12.27 -18.36
CA GLY A 219 4.23 12.13 -19.81
C GLY A 219 3.49 10.84 -20.22
N ASP A 220 4.13 10.00 -21.04
CA ASP A 220 3.47 8.81 -21.62
C ASP A 220 3.32 7.63 -20.66
N LEU A 221 4.05 7.62 -19.55
CA LEU A 221 4.03 6.53 -18.55
C LEU A 221 3.40 6.99 -17.24
N PRO A 222 2.13 6.64 -16.97
CA PRO A 222 1.50 6.96 -15.70
C PRO A 222 2.16 6.20 -14.54
N PRO A 223 2.01 6.69 -13.29
CA PRO A 223 2.41 5.94 -12.09
C PRO A 223 1.90 4.49 -12.13
N GLU A 224 2.69 3.53 -11.65
CA GLU A 224 2.38 2.10 -11.70
C GLU A 224 1.02 1.77 -11.09
N PHE A 225 0.71 2.38 -9.96
CA PHE A 225 -0.60 2.25 -9.31
C PHE A 225 -1.76 2.49 -10.29
N LEU A 226 -1.65 3.48 -11.15
CA LEU A 226 -2.70 3.83 -12.12
C LEU A 226 -2.79 2.85 -13.31
N LEU A 227 -1.82 1.97 -13.47
CA LEU A 227 -1.88 0.89 -14.47
C LEU A 227 -2.83 -0.22 -14.03
N THR A 228 -2.86 -0.54 -12.74
CA THR A 228 -3.75 -1.55 -12.14
C THR A 228 -5.06 -0.95 -11.66
N HIS A 229 -5.02 0.29 -11.13
CA HIS A 229 -6.15 1.05 -10.58
C HIS A 229 -6.42 2.32 -11.40
N PRO A 230 -7.06 2.22 -12.56
CA PRO A 230 -7.26 3.38 -13.43
C PRO A 230 -8.06 4.50 -12.76
N LEU A 231 -7.45 5.67 -12.66
CA LEU A 231 -8.07 6.86 -12.09
C LEU A 231 -8.86 7.62 -13.16
N SER A 232 -10.08 7.98 -12.85
CA SER A 232 -10.94 8.84 -13.66
C SER A 232 -11.35 10.08 -12.90
N THR A 233 -11.68 11.15 -13.59
CA THR A 233 -12.24 12.37 -12.98
C THR A 233 -13.48 12.06 -12.16
N SER A 234 -14.29 11.07 -12.57
CA SER A 234 -15.44 10.64 -11.77
C SER A 234 -15.04 10.09 -10.40
N ARG A 235 -13.95 9.30 -10.29
CA ARG A 235 -13.50 8.76 -8.99
C ARG A 235 -13.02 9.87 -8.05
N ILE A 236 -12.30 10.86 -8.59
CA ILE A 236 -11.87 12.04 -7.83
C ILE A 236 -13.08 12.79 -7.28
N ASN A 237 -14.04 13.11 -8.16
CA ASN A 237 -15.26 13.82 -7.76
C ASN A 237 -16.11 12.99 -6.78
N ASP A 238 -16.24 11.68 -7.01
CA ASP A 238 -16.99 10.78 -6.14
C ASP A 238 -16.37 10.75 -4.72
N ALA A 239 -15.03 10.81 -4.59
CA ALA A 239 -14.32 10.86 -3.30
C ALA A 239 -14.59 12.16 -2.54
N PHE A 240 -14.50 13.32 -3.19
CA PHE A 240 -14.83 14.60 -2.55
C PHE A 240 -16.31 14.74 -2.21
N ASN A 241 -17.20 14.29 -3.09
CA ASN A 241 -18.65 14.27 -2.81
C ASN A 241 -18.98 13.37 -1.61
N ALA A 242 -18.26 12.25 -1.44
CA ALA A 242 -18.43 11.38 -0.27
C ALA A 242 -17.95 12.05 1.03
N ALA A 243 -16.98 12.95 0.95
CA ALA A 243 -16.48 13.73 2.09
C ALA A 243 -17.39 14.91 2.45
N GLU A 244 -18.25 15.35 1.51
CA GLU A 244 -19.10 16.52 1.72
C GLU A 244 -20.04 16.32 2.93
N GLY A 245 -20.05 17.30 3.82
CA GLY A 245 -20.89 17.27 5.03
C GLY A 245 -20.36 16.42 6.18
N ILE A 246 -19.22 15.75 6.03
CA ILE A 246 -18.52 15.08 7.13
C ILE A 246 -17.58 16.08 7.79
N SER A 247 -17.69 16.24 9.12
CA SER A 247 -16.80 17.14 9.85
C SER A 247 -15.35 16.65 9.85
N GLU A 248 -14.43 17.57 9.66
CA GLU A 248 -12.99 17.33 9.84
C GLU A 248 -12.54 17.48 11.30
N ASP A 249 -13.42 17.99 12.18
CA ASP A 249 -13.10 18.22 13.57
C ASP A 249 -12.78 16.92 14.30
N GLY A 250 -11.63 16.90 14.97
CA GLY A 250 -11.18 15.74 15.73
C GLY A 250 -10.58 14.60 14.87
N THR A 251 -10.35 14.84 13.57
CA THR A 251 -9.62 13.88 12.74
C THR A 251 -8.17 13.76 13.18
N LYS A 252 -7.58 12.59 12.90
CA LYS A 252 -6.17 12.33 13.20
C LYS A 252 -5.29 13.26 12.38
N ILE A 253 -4.35 13.87 13.06
CA ILE A 253 -3.20 14.54 12.43
C ILE A 253 -2.12 13.49 12.15
N ASP A 254 -1.15 13.85 11.33
CA ASP A 254 0.01 13.00 11.08
C ASP A 254 0.67 12.55 12.37
N SER A 255 0.93 11.25 12.47
CA SER A 255 1.73 10.73 13.56
C SER A 255 3.20 11.17 13.41
N LEU A 256 3.88 11.31 14.54
CA LEU A 256 5.31 11.61 14.51
C LEU A 256 6.09 10.47 13.84
N GLU A 257 5.64 9.24 14.07
CA GLU A 257 6.19 8.03 13.45
C GLU A 257 6.10 8.09 11.92
N TYR A 258 4.95 8.48 11.35
CA TYR A 258 4.81 8.64 9.90
C TYR A 258 5.83 9.65 9.35
N SER A 259 5.97 10.76 10.02
CA SER A 259 6.90 11.82 9.63
C SER A 259 8.37 11.33 9.66
N PHE A 260 8.73 10.50 10.65
CA PHE A 260 10.06 9.90 10.75
C PHE A 260 10.29 8.84 9.66
N ILE A 261 9.31 7.98 9.42
CA ILE A 261 9.37 6.98 8.34
C ILE A 261 9.54 7.66 6.97
N LYS A 262 8.75 8.72 6.72
CA LYS A 262 8.87 9.49 5.48
C LYS A 262 10.25 10.15 5.32
N ALA A 263 10.80 10.72 6.39
CA ALA A 263 12.15 11.29 6.39
C ALA A 263 13.20 10.21 6.11
N ARG A 264 13.08 9.04 6.73
CA ARG A 264 13.97 7.89 6.55
C ARG A 264 13.98 7.40 5.09
N LEU A 265 12.81 7.27 4.48
CA LEU A 265 12.68 6.87 3.07
C LEU A 265 13.19 7.94 2.10
N LYS A 266 12.98 9.24 2.39
CA LYS A 266 13.56 10.32 1.60
C LYS A 266 15.08 10.21 1.53
N ILE A 267 15.74 9.89 2.65
CA ILE A 267 17.19 9.71 2.73
C ILE A 267 17.61 8.43 2.01
N ARG A 268 16.86 7.33 2.18
CA ARG A 268 17.13 6.06 1.50
C ARG A 268 17.21 6.21 -0.01
N TYR A 269 16.29 6.98 -0.59
CA TYR A 269 16.22 7.19 -2.06
C TYR A 269 17.09 8.35 -2.56
N GLU A 270 17.73 9.11 -1.68
CA GLU A 270 18.71 10.11 -2.09
C GLU A 270 20.06 9.44 -2.41
N LYS A 271 20.42 9.46 -3.68
CA LYS A 271 21.63 8.78 -4.17
C LYS A 271 22.94 9.41 -3.69
N ILE A 272 22.89 10.68 -3.32
CA ILE A 272 24.06 11.47 -2.94
C ILE A 272 23.90 11.92 -1.47
N PRO A 273 24.59 11.30 -0.50
CA PRO A 273 24.45 11.60 0.93
C PRO A 273 24.59 13.08 1.28
N SER A 274 25.50 13.80 0.60
CA SER A 274 25.69 15.24 0.81
C SER A 274 24.47 16.08 0.37
N ASN A 275 23.65 15.60 -0.55
CA ASN A 275 22.40 16.27 -0.92
C ASN A 275 21.35 16.12 0.18
N ALA A 276 21.19 14.92 0.74
CA ALA A 276 20.30 14.70 1.88
C ALA A 276 20.66 15.65 3.04
N LEU A 277 21.94 15.72 3.38
CA LEU A 277 22.44 16.59 4.44
C LEU A 277 22.13 18.08 4.16
N ARG A 278 22.38 18.54 2.94
CA ARG A 278 22.09 19.94 2.54
C ARG A 278 20.60 20.24 2.59
N ASN A 279 19.78 19.34 2.05
CA ASN A 279 18.33 19.49 2.01
C ASN A 279 17.75 19.60 3.43
N TYR A 280 18.16 18.71 4.36
CA TYR A 280 17.67 18.78 5.73
C TYR A 280 18.19 19.97 6.52
N LYS A 281 19.40 20.47 6.25
CA LYS A 281 19.87 21.76 6.79
C LYS A 281 18.96 22.90 6.37
N SER A 282 18.62 23.00 5.08
CA SER A 282 17.71 24.02 4.57
C SER A 282 16.29 23.88 5.12
N LEU A 283 15.78 22.65 5.28
CA LEU A 283 14.47 22.40 5.87
C LEU A 283 14.40 22.88 7.32
N ILE A 284 15.44 22.70 8.11
CA ILE A 284 15.48 23.15 9.51
C ILE A 284 15.55 24.66 9.61
N GLU A 285 16.23 25.33 8.69
CA GLU A 285 16.26 26.80 8.63
C GLU A 285 14.84 27.38 8.39
N ASN A 286 14.03 26.69 7.59
CA ASN A 286 12.67 27.10 7.28
C ASN A 286 11.64 26.61 8.33
N SER A 287 11.80 25.39 8.85
CA SER A 287 10.90 24.78 9.82
C SER A 287 11.65 23.76 10.68
N ARG A 288 11.76 24.05 11.97
CA ARG A 288 12.42 23.16 12.94
C ARG A 288 11.41 22.17 13.50
N SER A 289 11.04 21.17 12.70
CA SER A 289 10.24 20.03 13.14
C SER A 289 11.11 18.88 13.62
N ASP A 290 10.55 17.99 14.47
CA ASP A 290 11.25 16.80 14.96
C ASP A 290 11.63 15.85 13.79
N ALA A 291 10.78 15.76 12.77
CA ALA A 291 11.09 14.97 11.57
C ALA A 291 12.29 15.54 10.78
N ASN A 292 12.40 16.87 10.68
CA ASN A 292 13.54 17.50 10.02
C ASN A 292 14.84 17.32 10.83
N ILE A 293 14.75 17.41 12.18
CA ILE A 293 15.88 17.13 13.07
C ILE A 293 16.32 15.67 12.95
N TYR A 294 15.39 14.73 12.94
CA TYR A 294 15.66 13.31 12.74
C TYR A 294 16.33 13.06 11.38
N GLY A 295 15.77 13.63 10.31
CA GLY A 295 16.32 13.52 8.96
C GLY A 295 17.74 14.09 8.85
N LEU A 296 18.01 15.24 9.47
CA LEU A 296 19.37 15.81 9.54
C LEU A 296 20.33 14.86 10.26
N SER A 297 19.94 14.35 11.43
CA SER A 297 20.77 13.45 12.24
C SER A 297 21.10 12.17 11.46
N LEU A 298 20.13 11.57 10.81
CA LEU A 298 20.32 10.38 9.99
C LEU A 298 21.20 10.66 8.76
N SER A 299 21.01 11.81 8.10
CA SER A 299 21.85 12.23 6.97
C SER A 299 23.31 12.47 7.37
N CYS A 300 23.55 13.02 8.57
CA CYS A 300 24.90 13.19 9.12
C CYS A 300 25.58 11.83 9.35
N LEU A 301 24.88 10.87 9.94
CA LEU A 301 25.42 9.53 10.19
C LEU A 301 25.81 8.81 8.90
N LEU A 302 24.95 8.86 7.89
CA LEU A 302 25.24 8.25 6.59
C LEU A 302 26.39 8.94 5.86
N TYR A 303 26.44 10.27 5.89
CA TYR A 303 27.53 11.04 5.29
C TYR A 303 28.89 10.75 5.94
N THR A 304 28.94 10.62 7.28
CA THR A 304 30.16 10.31 8.01
C THR A 304 30.63 8.87 7.80
N SER A 305 29.71 7.91 7.70
CA SER A 305 30.07 6.52 7.41
C SER A 305 30.58 6.33 5.98
N ASP A 306 29.98 7.00 5.00
CA ASP A 306 30.42 6.98 3.61
C ASP A 306 31.82 7.61 3.45
N ALA A 307 32.05 8.76 4.12
CA ALA A 307 33.37 9.39 4.15
C ALA A 307 34.45 8.54 4.86
N ALA A 308 34.06 7.76 5.88
CA ALA A 308 34.97 6.84 6.56
C ALA A 308 35.32 5.64 5.66
N ASP A 309 34.38 5.08 4.94
CA ASP A 309 34.61 4.01 3.96
C ASP A 309 35.51 4.46 2.80
N ASP A 310 35.34 5.68 2.30
CA ASP A 310 36.22 6.26 1.29
C ASP A 310 37.65 6.50 1.83
N SER A 311 37.78 6.90 3.08
CA SER A 311 39.09 7.09 3.70
C SER A 311 39.83 5.75 3.90
N LEU A 312 39.14 4.70 4.27
CA LEU A 312 39.69 3.35 4.40
C LEU A 312 40.12 2.75 3.04
N ARG A 313 39.43 3.11 1.97
CA ARG A 313 39.79 2.70 0.58
C ARG A 313 41.06 3.40 0.07
N VAL A 314 41.37 4.58 0.60
CA VAL A 314 42.56 5.34 0.22
C VAL A 314 43.83 4.85 0.99
N ASP A 315 43.66 4.35 2.23
CA ASP A 315 44.79 3.98 3.10
C ASP A 315 45.37 2.57 2.83
N LEU A 316 44.72 1.71 2.09
CA LEU A 316 45.22 0.38 1.72
C LEU A 316 46.11 0.40 0.47
N GLY A 317 47.04 1.34 0.37
CA GLY A 317 48.22 1.25 -0.52
C GLY A 317 48.20 2.10 -1.78
N GLY A 318 47.63 3.28 -1.77
CA GLY A 318 47.89 4.31 -2.79
C GLY A 318 47.47 3.96 -4.22
N ARG A 319 46.61 2.97 -4.41
CA ARG A 319 45.97 2.64 -5.68
C ARG A 319 44.49 2.61 -5.50
N ARG A 320 43.78 3.52 -6.18
CA ARG A 320 42.36 3.39 -6.41
C ARG A 320 42.11 2.08 -7.14
N ILE A 321 41.32 1.21 -6.55
CA ILE A 321 40.75 0.06 -7.22
C ILE A 321 39.43 0.53 -7.89
#